data_b19b7ed17d89397186bd1a6f4f3168c1
#
_entry.id   b19b7ed17d89397186bd1a6f4f3168c1
#
_cell.length_a   1.000
_cell.length_b   1.000
_cell.length_c   1.000
_cell.angle_alpha   90.00
_cell.angle_beta   90.00
_cell.angle_gamma   90.00
#
_symmetry.space_group_name_H-M   'P 1'
#
loop_
_entity.id
_entity.type
_entity.pdbx_description
1 polymer ?
#
loop_
_entity_poly.entity_id
_entity_poly.type
_entity_poly.pdbx_seq_one_letter_code
_entity_poly.pdbx_strand_id
1 'polypeptide(L)'
;MISGELAGFLQQGIGIYVGTRNAELEPNGARAIAARVEEDGARLIIYLADVAAARLLPDLHANGQAAVTFGRPVDERAVQVKGTFVAARAAREDERALLDGQWEGFTRQLEMIGVNREARSAWPTWPATAIALKPTAIFEQTPGPAAGTQLA
;
A
#
# COMPACT_ATOMS: atom_id res chain seq x y z
N MET A 1 8.10 14.07 -4.09
CA MET A 1 6.79 14.40 -3.48
C MET A 1 5.66 13.79 -4.32
N ILE A 2 4.65 13.23 -3.66
CA ILE A 2 3.46 12.69 -4.33
C ILE A 2 2.58 13.86 -4.75
N SER A 3 2.25 13.96 -6.06
CA SER A 3 1.35 15.01 -6.57
C SER A 3 -0.09 14.77 -6.10
N GLY A 4 -0.93 15.83 -6.10
CA GLY A 4 -2.33 15.70 -5.70
C GLY A 4 -3.13 14.72 -6.58
N GLU A 5 -2.88 14.68 -7.88
CA GLU A 5 -3.50 13.72 -8.79
C GLU A 5 -3.12 12.28 -8.42
N LEU A 6 -1.83 12.04 -8.17
CA LEU A 6 -1.36 10.72 -7.78
C LEU A 6 -1.89 10.34 -6.39
N ALA A 7 -1.91 11.27 -5.43
CA ALA A 7 -2.50 11.03 -4.12
C ALA A 7 -3.97 10.59 -4.22
N GLY A 8 -4.75 11.21 -5.12
CA GLY A 8 -6.10 10.79 -5.42
C GLY A 8 -6.17 9.33 -5.90
N PHE A 9 -5.28 8.92 -6.81
CA PHE A 9 -5.21 7.53 -7.28
C PHE A 9 -4.84 6.55 -6.15
N LEU A 10 -3.81 6.85 -5.36
CA LEU A 10 -3.32 5.95 -4.31
C LEU A 10 -4.35 5.69 -3.20
N GLN A 11 -5.34 6.57 -3.05
CA GLN A 11 -6.35 6.53 -1.99
C GLN A 11 -7.74 6.06 -2.47
N GLN A 12 -7.87 5.55 -3.68
CA GLN A 12 -9.17 5.16 -4.28
C GLN A 12 -9.74 3.84 -3.77
N GLY A 13 -9.09 3.13 -2.87
CA GLY A 13 -9.50 1.76 -2.52
C GLY A 13 -9.13 0.79 -3.65
N ILE A 14 -7.84 0.57 -3.84
CA ILE A 14 -7.23 -0.29 -4.86
C ILE A 14 -6.33 -1.33 -4.19
N GLY A 15 -5.79 -2.27 -4.96
CA GLY A 15 -4.83 -3.25 -4.43
C GLY A 15 -3.53 -2.57 -4.00
N ILE A 16 -3.08 -2.86 -2.77
CA ILE A 16 -1.85 -2.30 -2.21
C ILE A 16 -0.96 -3.45 -1.73
N TYR A 17 0.25 -3.52 -2.24
CA TYR A 17 1.21 -4.56 -1.91
C TYR A 17 2.51 -3.92 -1.43
N VAL A 18 2.94 -4.29 -0.22
CA VAL A 18 4.17 -3.78 0.39
C VAL A 18 5.24 -4.84 0.30
N GLY A 19 6.39 -4.49 -0.27
CA GLY A 19 7.57 -5.33 -0.34
C GLY A 19 8.69 -4.76 0.55
N THR A 20 9.35 -5.64 1.28
CA THR A 20 10.56 -5.39 2.07
C THR A 20 11.61 -6.45 1.78
N ARG A 21 12.78 -6.34 2.36
CA ARG A 21 13.82 -7.38 2.35
C ARG A 21 14.62 -7.37 3.64
N ASN A 22 15.18 -8.51 4.01
CA ASN A 22 16.11 -8.61 5.12
C ASN A 22 17.56 -8.27 4.70
N ALA A 23 18.51 -8.44 5.61
CA ALA A 23 19.94 -8.17 5.37
C ALA A 23 20.54 -9.14 4.34
N GLU A 24 20.02 -10.36 4.25
CA GLU A 24 20.43 -11.41 3.33
C GLU A 24 19.80 -11.25 1.93
N LEU A 25 19.10 -10.14 1.68
CA LEU A 25 18.38 -9.84 0.44
C LEU A 25 17.18 -10.76 0.17
N GLU A 26 16.72 -11.48 1.16
CA GLU A 26 15.51 -12.29 1.02
C GLU A 26 14.28 -11.39 1.04
N PRO A 27 13.41 -11.49 0.03
CA PRO A 27 12.22 -10.65 -0.06
C PRO A 27 11.14 -11.08 0.92
N ASN A 28 10.39 -10.11 1.41
CA ASN A 28 9.19 -10.31 2.19
C ASN A 28 8.08 -9.40 1.65
N GLY A 29 6.83 -9.77 1.83
CA GLY A 29 5.73 -8.98 1.30
C GLY A 29 4.41 -9.25 2.00
N ALA A 30 3.54 -8.25 1.93
CA ALA A 30 2.19 -8.33 2.46
C ALA A 30 1.23 -7.42 1.68
N ARG A 31 -0.06 -7.75 1.75
CA ARG A 31 -1.14 -6.87 1.29
C ARG A 31 -1.43 -5.84 2.37
N ALA A 32 -1.57 -4.58 1.96
CA ALA A 32 -2.11 -3.53 2.81
C ALA A 32 -3.62 -3.37 2.60
N ILE A 33 -4.26 -2.70 3.55
CA ILE A 33 -5.71 -2.47 3.60
C ILE A 33 -6.06 -1.13 2.96
N ALA A 34 -5.30 -0.09 3.31
CA ALA A 34 -5.54 1.28 2.91
C ALA A 34 -4.23 2.07 2.84
N ALA A 35 -4.30 3.23 2.21
CA ALA A 35 -3.23 4.21 2.18
C ALA A 35 -3.78 5.62 2.40
N ARG A 36 -2.94 6.49 2.97
CA ARG A 36 -3.17 7.92 3.08
C ARG A 36 -1.91 8.68 2.71
N VAL A 37 -2.05 9.69 1.88
CA VAL A 37 -0.98 10.64 1.57
C VAL A 37 -1.19 11.87 2.44
N GLU A 38 -0.15 12.34 3.13
CA GLU A 38 -0.23 13.61 3.88
C GLU A 38 -0.39 14.79 2.91
N GLU A 39 -1.00 15.89 3.39
CA GLU A 39 -1.42 17.01 2.53
C GLU A 39 -0.28 17.63 1.72
N ASP A 40 0.95 17.62 2.24
CA ASP A 40 2.14 18.11 1.56
C ASP A 40 2.75 17.11 0.56
N GLY A 41 2.19 15.89 0.46
CA GLY A 41 2.71 14.80 -0.38
C GLY A 41 4.07 14.25 0.06
N ALA A 42 4.57 14.65 1.23
CA ALA A 42 5.89 14.27 1.73
C ALA A 42 5.91 12.90 2.40
N ARG A 43 4.76 12.40 2.81
CA ARG A 43 4.63 11.08 3.47
C ARG A 43 3.49 10.26 2.90
N LEU A 44 3.74 8.96 2.86
CA LEU A 44 2.77 7.94 2.52
C LEU A 44 2.55 7.07 3.77
N ILE A 45 1.32 7.00 4.25
CA ILE A 45 0.93 6.14 5.36
C ILE A 45 0.26 4.91 4.77
N ILE A 46 0.75 3.73 5.09
CA ILE A 46 0.20 2.44 4.67
C ILE A 46 -0.36 1.73 5.89
N TYR A 47 -1.58 1.22 5.77
CA TYR A 47 -2.25 0.48 6.85
C TYR A 47 -2.26 -1.01 6.52
N LEU A 48 -1.67 -1.81 7.40
CA LEU A 48 -1.66 -3.27 7.31
C LEU A 48 -2.36 -3.87 8.53
N ALA A 49 -3.00 -5.03 8.36
CA ALA A 49 -3.40 -5.82 9.52
C ALA A 49 -2.17 -6.12 10.39
N ASP A 50 -2.32 -6.15 11.71
CA ASP A 50 -1.21 -6.31 12.64
C ASP A 50 -0.38 -7.57 12.36
N VAL A 51 -1.02 -8.67 11.98
CA VAL A 51 -0.34 -9.92 11.62
C VAL A 51 0.56 -9.78 10.38
N ALA A 52 0.18 -8.93 9.44
CA ALA A 52 0.95 -8.64 8.24
C ALA A 52 2.10 -7.65 8.56
N ALA A 53 1.80 -6.61 9.33
CA ALA A 53 2.80 -5.63 9.76
C ALA A 53 3.91 -6.27 10.58
N ALA A 54 3.59 -7.19 11.50
CA ALA A 54 4.56 -7.90 12.32
C ALA A 54 5.63 -8.65 11.49
N ARG A 55 5.29 -9.09 10.28
CA ARG A 55 6.24 -9.76 9.38
C ARG A 55 7.19 -8.80 8.68
N LEU A 56 6.76 -7.56 8.40
CA LEU A 56 7.54 -6.57 7.64
C LEU A 56 8.37 -5.65 8.54
N LEU A 57 7.91 -5.40 9.77
CA LEU A 57 8.57 -4.46 10.69
C LEU A 57 10.03 -4.79 10.99
N PRO A 58 10.45 -6.07 11.18
CA PRO A 58 11.88 -6.38 11.38
C PRO A 58 12.75 -5.89 10.23
N ASP A 59 12.34 -6.08 8.98
CA ASP A 59 13.07 -5.63 7.79
C ASP A 59 13.14 -4.09 7.74
N LEU A 60 12.00 -3.43 7.99
CA LEU A 60 11.91 -1.98 8.00
C LEU A 60 12.78 -1.35 9.08
N HIS A 61 12.84 -1.94 10.25
CA HIS A 61 13.74 -1.47 11.31
C HIS A 61 15.22 -1.72 10.99
N ALA A 62 15.53 -2.80 10.27
CA ALA A 62 16.90 -3.17 9.94
C ALA A 62 17.50 -2.28 8.84
N ASN A 63 16.75 -1.96 7.78
CA ASN A 63 17.29 -1.25 6.61
C ASN A 63 16.44 -0.09 6.11
N GLY A 64 15.23 0.07 6.61
CA GLY A 64 14.34 1.18 6.27
C GLY A 64 13.76 1.18 4.85
N GLN A 65 14.01 0.15 4.04
CA GLN A 65 13.63 0.15 2.63
C GLN A 65 12.27 -0.53 2.42
N ALA A 66 11.39 0.15 1.67
CA ALA A 66 10.11 -0.39 1.24
C ALA A 66 9.80 -0.04 -0.21
N ALA A 67 9.09 -0.94 -0.88
CA ALA A 67 8.44 -0.68 -2.15
C ALA A 67 6.94 -0.97 -2.00
N VAL A 68 6.09 -0.03 -2.37
CA VAL A 68 4.65 -0.16 -2.28
C VAL A 68 4.06 -0.07 -3.68
N THR A 69 3.45 -1.16 -4.14
CA THR A 69 2.79 -1.22 -5.44
C THR A 69 1.29 -1.04 -5.25
N PHE A 70 0.72 -0.11 -5.99
CA PHE A 70 -0.69 0.19 -6.07
C PHE A 70 -1.21 -0.29 -7.41
N GLY A 71 -2.27 -1.08 -7.42
CA GLY A 71 -2.86 -1.60 -8.64
C GLY A 71 -4.37 -1.53 -8.62
N ARG A 72 -4.96 -0.94 -9.66
CA ARG A 72 -6.41 -0.87 -9.82
C ARG A 72 -6.91 -2.06 -10.63
N PRO A 73 -7.73 -2.95 -10.05
CA PRO A 73 -8.09 -4.22 -10.70
C PRO A 73 -8.84 -4.08 -12.01
N VAL A 74 -9.68 -3.06 -12.16
CA VAL A 74 -10.60 -2.93 -13.30
C VAL A 74 -9.93 -2.50 -14.61
N ASP A 75 -8.74 -1.88 -14.56
CA ASP A 75 -8.02 -1.39 -15.76
C ASP A 75 -6.51 -1.60 -15.70
N GLU A 76 -6.04 -2.33 -14.69
CA GLU A 76 -4.63 -2.67 -14.49
C GLU A 76 -3.69 -1.46 -14.28
N ARG A 77 -4.24 -0.24 -14.12
CA ARG A 77 -3.40 0.92 -13.79
C ARG A 77 -2.61 0.64 -12.52
N ALA A 78 -1.29 0.77 -12.59
CA ALA A 78 -0.41 0.45 -11.49
C ALA A 78 0.73 1.46 -11.33
N VAL A 79 1.05 1.76 -10.08
CA VAL A 79 2.15 2.66 -9.69
C VAL A 79 2.92 2.02 -8.54
N GLN A 80 4.24 2.13 -8.55
CA GLN A 80 5.08 1.73 -7.43
C GLN A 80 5.73 2.96 -6.79
N VAL A 81 5.58 3.08 -5.48
CA VAL A 81 6.27 4.07 -4.65
C VAL A 81 7.37 3.37 -3.87
N LYS A 82 8.63 3.74 -4.10
CA LYS A 82 9.74 3.37 -3.22
C LYS A 82 9.89 4.41 -2.14
N GLY A 83 10.21 3.98 -0.93
CA GLY A 83 10.31 4.88 0.19
C GLY A 83 11.17 4.37 1.33
N THR A 84 11.49 5.29 2.23
CA THR A 84 12.23 4.99 3.46
C THR A 84 11.26 4.97 4.64
N PHE A 85 11.37 3.96 5.47
CA PHE A 85 10.61 3.83 6.71
C PHE A 85 10.90 4.99 7.67
N VAL A 86 9.84 5.57 8.21
CA VAL A 86 9.92 6.68 9.16
C VAL A 86 9.48 6.23 10.55
N ALA A 87 8.30 5.63 10.65
CA ALA A 87 7.72 5.21 11.92
C ALA A 87 6.59 4.20 11.69
N ALA A 88 6.26 3.46 12.74
CA ALA A 88 5.06 2.63 12.80
C ALA A 88 4.32 2.88 14.12
N ARG A 89 3.00 2.80 14.07
CA ARG A 89 2.12 2.91 15.24
C ARG A 89 0.85 2.09 15.04
N ALA A 90 0.14 1.79 16.11
CA ALA A 90 -1.20 1.26 15.98
C ALA A 90 -2.10 2.26 15.22
N ALA A 91 -2.95 1.74 14.34
CA ALA A 91 -4.00 2.54 13.73
C ALA A 91 -5.00 2.98 14.81
N ARG A 92 -5.46 4.22 14.71
CA ARG A 92 -6.43 4.79 15.65
C ARG A 92 -7.85 4.41 15.25
N GLU A 93 -8.75 4.38 16.21
CA GLU A 93 -10.16 4.06 15.96
C GLU A 93 -10.81 5.06 14.98
N ASP A 94 -10.41 6.34 15.02
CA ASP A 94 -10.89 7.37 14.09
C ASP A 94 -10.41 7.17 12.63
N GLU A 95 -9.39 6.34 12.41
CA GLU A 95 -8.91 5.96 11.07
C GLU A 95 -9.67 4.76 10.48
N ARG A 96 -10.44 4.03 11.30
CA ARG A 96 -11.12 2.80 10.88
C ARG A 96 -12.06 3.01 9.71
N ALA A 97 -12.81 4.11 9.69
CA ALA A 97 -13.71 4.42 8.58
C ALA A 97 -12.98 4.59 7.24
N LEU A 98 -11.75 5.15 7.25
CA LEU A 98 -10.90 5.24 6.07
C LEU A 98 -10.51 3.84 5.57
N LEU A 99 -10.07 2.97 6.49
CA LEU A 99 -9.66 1.61 6.17
C LEU A 99 -10.83 0.82 5.57
N ASP A 100 -11.97 0.84 6.23
CA ASP A 100 -13.17 0.13 5.80
C ASP A 100 -13.65 0.64 4.42
N GLY A 101 -13.63 1.95 4.20
CA GLY A 101 -14.04 2.54 2.92
C GLY A 101 -13.12 2.17 1.76
N GLN A 102 -11.81 2.21 1.95
CA GLN A 102 -10.86 1.80 0.91
C GLN A 102 -10.90 0.29 0.67
N TRP A 103 -11.02 -0.50 1.72
CA TRP A 103 -11.18 -1.94 1.60
C TRP A 103 -12.44 -2.33 0.83
N GLU A 104 -13.58 -1.72 1.15
CA GLU A 104 -14.83 -1.91 0.40
C GLU A 104 -14.68 -1.51 -1.07
N GLY A 105 -14.03 -0.38 -1.36
CA GLY A 105 -13.74 0.05 -2.73
C GLY A 105 -12.93 -0.98 -3.52
N PHE A 106 -11.85 -1.50 -2.90
CA PHE A 106 -11.01 -2.53 -3.51
C PHE A 106 -11.77 -3.84 -3.74
N THR A 107 -12.52 -4.31 -2.74
CA THR A 107 -13.26 -5.56 -2.86
C THR A 107 -14.38 -5.48 -3.89
N ARG A 108 -15.02 -4.32 -4.05
CA ARG A 108 -15.99 -4.08 -5.12
C ARG A 108 -15.36 -4.18 -6.51
N GLN A 109 -14.17 -3.64 -6.70
CA GLN A 109 -13.44 -3.78 -7.97
C GLN A 109 -13.07 -5.24 -8.27
N LEU A 110 -12.69 -6.01 -7.24
CA LEU A 110 -12.42 -7.44 -7.39
C LEU A 110 -13.67 -8.22 -7.83
N GLU A 111 -14.85 -7.86 -7.29
CA GLU A 111 -16.12 -8.44 -7.75
C GLU A 111 -16.40 -8.15 -9.24
N MET A 112 -16.11 -6.93 -9.69
CA MET A 112 -16.30 -6.53 -11.09
C MET A 112 -15.45 -7.37 -12.06
N ILE A 113 -14.30 -7.87 -11.62
CA ILE A 113 -13.43 -8.75 -12.42
C ILE A 113 -13.63 -10.25 -12.09
N GLY A 114 -14.68 -10.62 -11.36
CA GLY A 114 -15.07 -11.99 -11.12
C GLY A 114 -14.46 -12.69 -9.89
N VAL A 115 -13.79 -11.94 -8.99
CA VAL A 115 -13.27 -12.52 -7.74
C VAL A 115 -14.39 -12.62 -6.71
N ASN A 116 -14.66 -13.86 -6.24
CA ASN A 116 -15.71 -14.13 -5.28
C ASN A 116 -15.50 -13.41 -3.94
N ARG A 117 -16.58 -12.88 -3.37
CA ARG A 117 -16.59 -12.25 -2.06
C ARG A 117 -16.10 -13.19 -0.94
N GLU A 118 -16.46 -14.45 -0.98
CA GLU A 118 -16.07 -15.45 0.01
C GLU A 118 -14.55 -15.64 0.08
N ALA A 119 -13.86 -15.59 -1.06
CA ALA A 119 -12.39 -15.69 -1.11
C ALA A 119 -11.67 -14.58 -0.37
N ARG A 120 -12.35 -13.47 -0.04
CA ARG A 120 -11.80 -12.27 0.59
C ARG A 120 -12.18 -12.12 2.06
N SER A 121 -13.20 -12.84 2.52
CA SER A 121 -13.74 -12.74 3.89
C SER A 121 -12.74 -13.15 4.96
N ALA A 122 -11.75 -13.97 4.62
CA ALA A 122 -10.70 -14.43 5.51
C ALA A 122 -9.53 -13.43 5.68
N TRP A 123 -9.52 -12.32 4.94
CA TRP A 123 -8.43 -11.34 5.04
C TRP A 123 -8.67 -10.37 6.20
N PRO A 124 -7.81 -10.38 7.24
CA PRO A 124 -7.98 -9.50 8.38
C PRO A 124 -7.75 -8.05 7.97
N THR A 125 -8.59 -7.15 8.48
CA THR A 125 -8.48 -5.70 8.26
C THR A 125 -8.29 -4.92 9.56
N TRP A 126 -8.52 -5.56 10.71
CA TRP A 126 -8.40 -4.95 12.02
C TRP A 126 -8.05 -6.00 13.10
N PRO A 127 -7.27 -5.68 14.14
CA PRO A 127 -6.55 -4.42 14.34
C PRO A 127 -5.47 -4.19 13.29
N ALA A 128 -5.06 -2.93 13.10
CA ALA A 128 -4.14 -2.52 12.05
C ALA A 128 -2.99 -1.65 12.55
N THR A 129 -1.88 -1.71 11.84
CA THR A 129 -0.69 -0.89 12.05
C THR A 129 -0.55 0.11 10.90
N ALA A 130 -0.34 1.38 11.23
CA ALA A 130 0.00 2.44 10.31
C ALA A 130 1.52 2.55 10.19
N ILE A 131 2.04 2.39 8.97
CA ILE A 131 3.47 2.51 8.65
C ILE A 131 3.67 3.77 7.81
N ALA A 132 4.48 4.70 8.31
CA ALA A 132 4.84 5.93 7.61
C ALA A 132 6.10 5.73 6.78
N LEU A 133 6.03 6.08 5.51
CA LEU A 133 7.14 6.06 4.56
C LEU A 133 7.38 7.46 4.00
N LYS A 134 8.66 7.81 3.82
CA LYS A 134 9.07 8.97 3.03
C LYS A 134 9.32 8.51 1.59
N PRO A 135 8.52 8.92 0.60
CA PRO A 135 8.75 8.56 -0.81
C PRO A 135 10.12 9.02 -1.30
N THR A 136 10.83 8.15 -2.00
CA THR A 136 12.15 8.41 -2.60
C THR A 136 12.15 8.31 -4.12
N ALA A 137 11.26 7.49 -4.69
CA ALA A 137 11.08 7.38 -6.13
C ALA A 137 9.68 6.81 -6.44
N ILE A 138 9.12 7.20 -7.55
CA ILE A 138 7.80 6.77 -8.03
C ILE A 138 7.94 6.27 -9.46
N PHE A 139 7.38 5.10 -9.74
CA PHE A 139 7.46 4.44 -11.05
C PHE A 139 6.09 4.12 -11.60
N GLU A 140 5.92 4.34 -12.90
CA GLU A 140 4.80 3.80 -13.66
C GLU A 140 4.94 2.26 -13.74
N GLN A 141 3.87 1.54 -13.44
CA GLN A 141 3.86 0.07 -13.47
C GLN A 141 2.65 -0.50 -14.24
N THR A 142 1.82 0.37 -14.81
CA THR A 142 0.75 -0.07 -15.70
C THR A 142 1.35 -0.90 -16.84
N PRO A 143 0.83 -2.10 -17.14
CA PRO A 143 1.33 -2.93 -18.22
C PRO A 143 1.36 -2.17 -19.54
N GLY A 144 2.52 -2.10 -20.17
CA GLY A 144 2.71 -1.38 -21.43
C GLY A 144 4.11 -0.80 -21.57
N PRO A 145 4.37 -0.03 -22.66
CA PRO A 145 5.70 0.50 -22.98
C PRO A 145 6.28 1.46 -21.94
N ALA A 146 5.42 2.10 -21.13
CA ALA A 146 5.85 3.03 -20.09
C ALA A 146 6.17 2.36 -18.74
N ALA A 147 5.92 1.06 -18.59
CA ALA A 147 6.20 0.34 -17.35
C ALA A 147 7.68 0.45 -16.98
N GLY A 148 7.94 0.79 -15.72
CA GLY A 148 9.29 1.02 -15.20
C GLY A 148 9.83 2.45 -15.38
N THR A 149 9.09 3.34 -16.05
CA THR A 149 9.47 4.75 -16.15
C THR A 149 9.36 5.44 -14.79
N GLN A 150 10.40 6.15 -14.40
CA GLN A 150 10.35 6.96 -13.18
C GLN A 150 9.52 8.22 -13.40
N LEU A 151 8.54 8.43 -12.52
CA LEU A 151 7.63 9.60 -12.55
C LEU A 151 8.10 10.73 -11.64
N ALA A 152 8.75 10.39 -10.52
CA ALA A 152 9.30 11.32 -9.55
C ALA A 152 10.36 10.67 -8.64
#